data_88172c13a8439f8bc947aecefe13033e
#
_entry.id   88172c13a8439f8bc947aecefe13033e
#
_cell.length_a   1.000
_cell.length_b   1.000
_cell.length_c   1.000
_cell.angle_alpha   90.00
_cell.angle_beta   90.00
_cell.angle_gamma   90.00
#
_symmetry.space_group_name_H-M   'P 1'
#
loop_
_entity.id
_entity.type
_entity.pdbx_description
1 polymer ?
#
loop_
_entity_poly.entity_id
_entity_poly.type
_entity_poly.pdbx_seq_one_letter_code
_entity_poly.pdbx_strand_id
1 'polypeptide(L)'
;MRIAIVSDIHGNRTAFEAVLADLQQISPDLILHGGDLADAGASPVEIVDRIRDLGWQGVVGNTDEMLFRPESLEEFVSQSSAPPSLWTAIRQMAATTRTMLGPVPC
;
A
#
# COMPACT_ATOMS: atom_id res chain seq x y z
N MET A 1 -18.82 19.70 5.07
CA MET A 1 -17.51 19.21 4.59
C MET A 1 -17.65 17.78 4.11
N ARG A 2 -17.03 17.48 2.98
CA ARG A 2 -17.07 16.14 2.39
C ARG A 2 -15.64 15.57 2.43
N ILE A 3 -15.45 14.43 3.06
CA ILE A 3 -14.15 13.79 3.23
C ILE A 3 -14.18 12.45 2.51
N ALA A 4 -13.20 12.19 1.65
CA ALA A 4 -13.02 10.89 1.02
C ALA A 4 -11.89 10.14 1.72
N ILE A 5 -12.07 8.85 1.93
CA ILE A 5 -11.05 7.97 2.47
C ILE A 5 -10.78 6.88 1.44
N VAL A 6 -9.53 6.78 1.00
CA VAL A 6 -9.08 5.78 0.03
C VAL A 6 -8.08 4.87 0.73
N SER A 7 -8.28 3.56 0.65
CA SER A 7 -7.44 2.61 1.39
C SER A 7 -7.25 1.32 0.59
N ASP A 8 -6.20 0.58 0.95
CA ASP A 8 -5.95 -0.76 0.43
C ASP A 8 -5.80 -0.80 -1.10
N ILE A 9 -4.99 0.11 -1.61
CA ILE A 9 -4.71 0.22 -3.05
C ILE A 9 -3.85 -0.94 -3.53
N HIS A 10 -2.92 -1.39 -2.71
CA HIS A 10 -2.06 -2.56 -2.96
C HIS A 10 -1.37 -2.54 -4.33
N GLY A 11 -0.83 -1.38 -4.71
CA GLY A 11 -0.09 -1.24 -5.97
C GLY A 11 -0.91 -1.44 -7.23
N ASN A 12 -2.23 -1.41 -7.14
CA ASN A 12 -3.13 -1.62 -8.27
C ASN A 12 -3.43 -0.30 -8.99
N ARG A 13 -2.60 0.02 -9.97
CA ARG A 13 -2.70 1.27 -10.71
C ARG A 13 -4.03 1.42 -11.45
N THR A 14 -4.54 0.35 -12.05
CA THR A 14 -5.79 0.40 -12.80
C THR A 14 -6.95 0.80 -11.89
N ALA A 15 -7.06 0.15 -10.74
CA ALA A 15 -8.10 0.48 -9.76
C ALA A 15 -7.92 1.89 -9.21
N PHE A 16 -6.68 2.30 -8.95
CA PHE A 16 -6.37 3.62 -8.42
C PHE A 16 -6.78 4.73 -9.39
N GLU A 17 -6.48 4.57 -10.68
CA GLU A 17 -6.88 5.56 -11.69
C GLU A 17 -8.39 5.69 -11.80
N ALA A 18 -9.12 4.57 -11.67
CA ALA A 18 -10.59 4.60 -11.66
C ALA A 18 -11.13 5.36 -10.46
N VAL A 19 -10.53 5.16 -9.28
CA VAL A 19 -10.90 5.90 -8.06
C VAL A 19 -10.61 7.39 -8.22
N LEU A 20 -9.45 7.75 -8.79
CA LEU A 20 -9.11 9.16 -9.03
C LEU A 20 -10.12 9.84 -9.95
N ALA A 21 -10.56 9.15 -11.00
CA ALA A 21 -11.58 9.69 -11.92
C ALA A 21 -12.90 9.95 -11.18
N ASP A 22 -13.31 9.03 -10.32
CA ASP A 22 -14.52 9.17 -9.52
C ASP A 22 -14.41 10.34 -8.53
N LEU A 23 -13.26 10.48 -7.88
CA LEU A 23 -13.01 11.57 -6.94
C LEU A 23 -13.10 12.95 -7.61
N GLN A 24 -12.68 13.06 -8.87
CA GLN A 24 -12.80 14.31 -9.61
C GLN A 24 -14.26 14.75 -9.78
N GLN A 25 -15.16 13.79 -9.96
CA GLN A 25 -16.59 14.07 -10.07
C GLN A 25 -17.22 14.43 -8.74
N ILE A 26 -16.79 13.76 -7.67
CA ILE A 26 -17.34 13.98 -6.32
C ILE A 26 -16.81 15.30 -5.73
N SER A 27 -15.59 15.68 -6.05
CA SER A 27 -14.92 16.89 -5.54
C SER A 27 -14.94 17.00 -4.03
N PRO A 28 -14.32 16.04 -3.29
CA PRO A 28 -14.29 16.13 -1.83
C PRO A 28 -13.40 17.29 -1.37
N ASP A 29 -13.66 17.78 -0.18
CA ASP A 29 -12.88 18.86 0.43
C ASP A 29 -11.53 18.36 0.93
N LEU A 30 -11.47 17.09 1.34
CA LEU A 30 -10.28 16.48 1.89
C LEU A 30 -10.23 15.01 1.47
N ILE A 31 -9.04 14.55 1.11
CA ILE A 31 -8.80 13.15 0.78
C ILE A 31 -7.72 12.61 1.71
N LEU A 32 -8.02 11.52 2.40
CA LEU A 32 -7.11 10.82 3.28
C LEU A 32 -6.93 9.39 2.79
N HIS A 33 -5.77 8.79 3.07
CA HIS A 33 -5.57 7.37 2.79
C HIS A 33 -5.44 6.56 4.07
N GLY A 34 -5.89 5.31 4.02
CA GLY A 34 -5.85 4.37 5.13
C GLY A 34 -4.66 3.42 5.10
N GLY A 35 -3.65 3.68 4.27
CA GLY A 35 -2.49 2.81 4.15
C GLY A 35 -2.69 1.65 3.18
N ASP A 36 -1.80 0.66 3.26
CA ASP A 36 -1.75 -0.52 2.37
C ASP A 36 -1.68 -0.09 0.90
N LEU A 37 -0.70 0.77 0.59
CA LEU A 37 -0.60 1.45 -0.69
C LEU A 37 0.10 0.61 -1.75
N ALA A 38 1.13 -0.11 -1.39
CA ALA A 38 2.10 -0.66 -2.35
C ALA A 38 2.18 -2.18 -2.40
N ASP A 39 1.84 -2.88 -1.33
CA ASP A 39 2.10 -4.31 -1.21
C ASP A 39 1.25 -5.15 -2.15
N ALA A 40 1.86 -6.16 -2.75
CA ALA A 40 1.23 -7.20 -3.57
C ALA A 40 0.74 -6.77 -4.96
N GLY A 41 0.86 -5.48 -5.31
CA GLY A 41 0.45 -5.01 -6.64
C GLY A 41 1.60 -4.90 -7.63
N ALA A 42 1.27 -4.67 -8.89
CA ALA A 42 2.25 -4.59 -9.98
C ALA A 42 2.91 -3.21 -10.10
N SER A 43 2.33 -2.17 -9.51
CA SER A 43 2.77 -0.79 -9.72
C SER A 43 2.98 -0.02 -8.40
N PRO A 44 3.82 -0.53 -7.48
CA PRO A 44 3.97 0.10 -6.16
C PRO A 44 4.59 1.49 -6.23
N VAL A 45 5.58 1.70 -7.09
CA VAL A 45 6.29 2.98 -7.19
C VAL A 45 5.37 4.07 -7.71
N GLU A 46 4.61 3.77 -8.74
CA GLU A 46 3.69 4.71 -9.37
C GLU A 46 2.61 5.17 -8.39
N ILE A 47 2.11 4.25 -7.56
CA ILE A 47 1.10 4.58 -6.55
C ILE A 47 1.67 5.51 -5.49
N VAL A 48 2.84 5.18 -4.95
CA VAL A 48 3.48 5.98 -3.89
C VAL A 48 3.81 7.37 -4.42
N ASP A 49 4.40 7.46 -5.60
CA ASP A 49 4.75 8.75 -6.21
C ASP A 49 3.52 9.59 -6.48
N ARG A 50 2.45 8.97 -6.96
CA ARG A 50 1.20 9.67 -7.28
C ARG A 50 0.55 10.25 -6.02
N ILE A 51 0.51 9.47 -4.94
CA ILE A 51 -0.06 9.93 -3.67
C ILE A 51 0.76 11.06 -3.08
N ARG A 52 2.09 10.96 -3.19
CA ARG A 52 2.98 12.05 -2.75
C ARG A 52 2.71 13.32 -3.54
N ASP A 53 2.60 13.23 -4.86
CA ASP A 53 2.33 14.39 -5.72
C ASP A 53 0.96 15.01 -5.45
N LEU A 54 -0.04 14.18 -5.14
CA LEU A 54 -1.38 14.65 -4.78
C LEU A 54 -1.44 15.26 -3.39
N GLY A 55 -0.44 15.02 -2.55
CA GLY A 55 -0.38 15.56 -1.20
C GLY A 55 -1.35 14.93 -0.22
N TRP A 56 -1.82 13.72 -0.48
CA TRP A 56 -2.74 13.04 0.43
C TRP A 56 -2.01 12.66 1.73
N GLN A 57 -2.67 12.91 2.84
CA GLN A 57 -2.21 12.48 4.15
C GLN A 57 -2.95 11.21 4.57
N GLY A 58 -2.34 10.44 5.45
CA GLY A 58 -2.94 9.21 5.91
C GLY A 58 -2.08 8.48 6.93
N VAL A 59 -2.32 7.20 7.06
CA VAL A 59 -1.65 6.34 8.04
C VAL A 59 -0.87 5.24 7.33
N VAL A 60 0.03 4.60 8.07
CA VAL A 60 0.75 3.42 7.62
C VAL A 60 -0.13 2.20 7.87
N GLY A 61 -0.44 1.45 6.82
CA GLY A 61 -1.18 0.20 6.96
C GLY A 61 -0.27 -0.95 7.41
N ASN A 62 -0.89 -2.07 7.77
CA ASN A 62 -0.14 -3.23 8.26
C ASN A 62 0.78 -3.81 7.18
N THR A 63 0.37 -3.85 5.93
CA THR A 63 1.22 -4.36 4.85
C THR A 63 2.35 -3.39 4.50
N ASP A 64 2.11 -2.08 4.59
CA ASP A 64 3.18 -1.09 4.44
C ASP A 64 4.25 -1.28 5.52
N GLU A 65 3.84 -1.48 6.76
CA GLU A 65 4.77 -1.72 7.86
C GLU A 65 5.60 -2.97 7.63
N MET A 66 4.99 -4.04 7.12
CA MET A 66 5.69 -5.28 6.79
C MET A 66 6.76 -5.08 5.71
N LEU A 67 6.57 -4.13 4.79
CA LEU A 67 7.57 -3.80 3.78
C LEU A 67 8.78 -3.09 4.38
N PHE A 68 8.56 -2.18 5.33
CA PHE A 68 9.64 -1.39 5.94
C PHE A 68 10.32 -2.11 7.09
N ARG A 69 9.59 -2.96 7.79
CA ARG A 69 10.05 -3.70 8.96
C ARG A 69 9.83 -5.19 8.74
N PRO A 70 10.84 -5.91 8.22
CA PRO A 70 10.70 -7.35 7.97
C PRO A 70 10.27 -8.15 9.21
N GLU A 71 10.65 -7.71 10.40
CA GLU A 71 10.24 -8.34 11.66
C GLU A 71 8.73 -8.31 11.88
N SER A 72 8.04 -7.28 11.38
CA SER A 72 6.56 -7.22 11.46
C SER A 72 5.91 -8.34 10.66
N LEU A 73 6.46 -8.65 9.48
CA LEU A 73 6.00 -9.78 8.67
C LEU A 73 6.23 -11.10 9.41
N GLU A 74 7.42 -11.27 10.02
CA GLU A 74 7.74 -12.49 10.74
C GLU A 74 6.85 -12.69 11.97
N GLU A 75 6.51 -11.62 12.67
CA GLU A 75 5.55 -11.69 13.77
C GLU A 75 4.18 -12.16 13.30
N PHE A 76 3.71 -11.63 12.19
CA PHE A 76 2.44 -12.03 11.59
C PHE A 76 2.48 -13.51 11.18
N VAL A 77 3.57 -13.96 10.55
CA VAL A 77 3.76 -15.35 10.15
C VAL A 77 3.72 -16.28 11.37
N SER A 78 4.36 -15.89 12.46
CA SER A 78 4.44 -16.71 13.68
C SER A 78 3.07 -16.97 14.32
N GLN A 79 2.10 -16.10 14.07
CA GLN A 79 0.75 -16.20 14.59
C GLN A 79 -0.21 -16.91 13.63
N SER A 80 0.26 -17.27 12.45
CA SER A 80 -0.57 -17.87 11.41
C SER A 80 -0.46 -19.38 11.38
N SER A 81 -1.56 -20.04 11.04
CA SER A 81 -1.61 -21.48 10.79
C SER A 81 -1.47 -21.84 9.31
N ALA A 82 -1.20 -20.89 8.45
CA ALA A 82 -1.05 -21.11 7.01
C ALA A 82 0.19 -21.95 6.70
N PRO A 83 0.20 -22.70 5.56
CA PRO A 83 1.33 -23.54 5.19
C PRO A 83 2.62 -22.75 4.98
N PRO A 84 3.79 -23.30 5.34
CA PRO A 84 5.07 -22.62 5.13
C PRO A 84 5.34 -22.20 3.68
N SER A 85 4.86 -22.97 2.70
CA SER A 85 5.02 -22.63 1.28
C SER A 85 4.34 -21.32 0.91
N LEU A 86 3.19 -21.01 1.51
CA LEU A 86 2.50 -19.74 1.30
C LEU A 86 3.34 -18.58 1.83
N TRP A 87 3.91 -18.73 3.02
CA TRP A 87 4.72 -17.68 3.63
C TRP A 87 6.03 -17.43 2.89
N THR A 88 6.62 -18.47 2.30
CA THR A 88 7.79 -18.32 1.43
C THR A 88 7.45 -17.42 0.24
N ALA A 89 6.31 -17.65 -0.39
CA ALA A 89 5.84 -16.83 -1.51
C ALA A 89 5.57 -15.38 -1.09
N ILE A 90 4.95 -15.19 0.07
CA ILE A 90 4.62 -13.85 0.59
C ILE A 90 5.90 -13.07 0.94
N ARG A 91 6.87 -13.72 1.58
CA ARG A 91 8.18 -13.08 1.87
C ARG A 91 8.88 -12.66 0.59
N GLN A 92 8.84 -13.48 -0.43
CA GLN A 92 9.46 -13.18 -1.71
C GLN A 92 8.77 -12.02 -2.40
N MET A 93 7.45 -11.98 -2.36
CA MET A 93 6.67 -10.87 -2.91
C MET A 93 6.97 -9.55 -2.18
N ALA A 94 7.05 -9.59 -0.86
CA ALA A 94 7.39 -8.42 -0.05
C ALA A 94 8.82 -7.92 -0.38
N ALA A 95 9.77 -8.82 -0.53
CA ALA A 95 11.14 -8.48 -0.88
C ALA A 95 11.21 -7.85 -2.28
N THR A 96 10.47 -8.37 -3.25
CA THR A 96 10.39 -7.81 -4.59
C THR A 96 9.82 -6.39 -4.56
N THR A 97 8.72 -6.19 -3.86
CA THR A 97 8.10 -4.87 -3.72
C THR A 97 9.05 -3.87 -3.06
N ARG A 98 9.74 -4.30 -2.01
CA ARG A 98 10.72 -3.46 -1.30
C ARG A 98 11.86 -3.05 -2.23
N THR A 99 12.35 -3.97 -3.07
CA THR A 99 13.38 -3.67 -4.05
C THR A 99 12.93 -2.64 -5.07
N MET A 100 11.69 -2.76 -5.55
CA MET A 100 11.10 -1.80 -6.49
C MET A 100 10.97 -0.40 -5.90
N LEU A 101 10.57 -0.32 -4.63
CA LEU A 101 10.41 0.96 -3.94
C LEU A 101 11.74 1.63 -3.61
N GLY A 102 12.80 0.84 -3.44
CA GLY A 102 14.12 1.35 -3.05
C GLY A 102 14.15 1.79 -1.59
N PRO A 103 15.19 2.53 -1.18
CA PRO A 103 15.29 3.03 0.19
C PRO A 103 14.10 3.92 0.52
N VAL A 104 13.44 3.64 1.66
CA VAL A 104 12.28 4.41 2.11
C VAL A 104 12.78 5.55 2.97
N PRO A 105 12.48 6.82 2.61
CA PRO A 105 12.80 7.92 3.51
C PRO A 105 11.95 7.79 4.78
N CYS A 106 12.61 7.87 5.89
CA CYS A 106 11.95 7.88 7.20
C CYS A 106 11.17 9.17 7.41
#